data_2b0890a8fa8822c8b1703ced64e21a11
#
_entry.id   2b0890a8fa8822c8b1703ced64e21a11
#
_cell.length_a   1.000
_cell.length_b   1.000
_cell.length_c   1.000
_cell.angle_alpha   90.00
_cell.angle_beta   90.00
_cell.angle_gamma   90.00
#
_symmetry.space_group_name_H-M   'P 1'
#
loop_
_entity.id
_entity.type
_entity.pdbx_description
1 polymer ?
#
loop_
_entity_poly.entity_id
_entity_poly.type
_entity_poly.pdbx_seq_one_letter_code
_entity_poly.pdbx_strand_id
1 'polypeptide(L)'
;MNGKTAHQSAHRVVIVGAGFGGLTAAQTLATASANITVIDRKNHHTFQPLLYQVATAGLSPGEIAAPIRSILSRDKNVEVLMAEVTGFDLERRVVQTADLDVPYDSLIVAAGASHAYFGHEEWQTLAPGLKTIEDALEIRRRVLLAFELAERRASAGENHDPLNHDPLDFVVVGAGPTGVELAGTLAEICRHALAHDFRAIDPRRARIHLIEGGPHVLPAYPEDLSRSALEQLQRLGVEVLTSTMVTKIEPGVIYMGETAGQTKMNAAVILWAAGVAASPLGKTLGVPLDRAGRVLVNPDLSLPNHPEVFVIGDLAALKDASGKLLPGVAPVAMQEGRFVAKRIARELELGAPPFSRSLREGGAFDFRTAFHYHDKGSLATIGRSAAIAQFGKIHISGFMAWLAWLFVHILFLIGFRNRVLVFIQWAWSYITYERGARLITGSTNLPGWHDVPSRNPGVGEGEQEISAATHK
;
A
#
# COMPACT_ATOMS: atom_id res chain seq x y z
N MET A 1 -3.33 -18.66 58.48
CA MET A 1 -2.54 -19.06 57.31
C MET A 1 -3.18 -18.40 56.08
N ASN A 2 -2.70 -17.21 55.73
CA ASN A 2 -3.16 -16.53 54.55
C ASN A 2 -2.40 -17.05 53.31
N GLY A 3 -3.03 -17.91 52.55
CA GLY A 3 -2.52 -18.28 51.22
C GLY A 3 -2.56 -17.08 50.32
N LYS A 4 -1.40 -16.44 50.06
CA LYS A 4 -1.21 -15.55 48.93
C LYS A 4 -1.42 -16.37 47.66
N THR A 5 -2.59 -16.28 47.07
CA THR A 5 -2.79 -16.67 45.68
C THR A 5 -1.77 -15.87 44.86
N ALA A 6 -0.75 -16.56 44.34
CA ALA A 6 0.14 -15.99 43.35
C ALA A 6 -0.75 -15.45 42.23
N HIS A 7 -0.78 -14.14 42.03
CA HIS A 7 -1.33 -13.55 40.81
C HIS A 7 -0.52 -14.13 39.66
N GLN A 8 -1.05 -15.17 38.99
CA GLN A 8 -0.53 -15.54 37.68
C GLN A 8 -0.62 -14.29 36.82
N SER A 9 0.52 -13.78 36.38
CA SER A 9 0.55 -12.64 35.46
C SER A 9 -0.26 -13.01 34.22
N ALA A 10 -1.19 -12.14 33.83
CA ALA A 10 -2.01 -12.39 32.65
C ALA A 10 -1.12 -12.69 31.42
N HIS A 11 -1.54 -13.63 30.59
CA HIS A 11 -0.83 -14.04 29.38
C HIS A 11 -0.58 -12.84 28.47
N ARG A 12 0.65 -12.66 28.00
CA ARG A 12 1.08 -11.53 27.18
C ARG A 12 1.04 -11.91 25.71
N VAL A 13 0.20 -11.23 24.93
CA VAL A 13 0.16 -11.36 23.48
C VAL A 13 0.75 -10.11 22.87
N VAL A 14 1.81 -10.26 22.08
CA VAL A 14 2.39 -9.15 21.31
C VAL A 14 2.01 -9.29 19.84
N ILE A 15 1.52 -8.21 19.25
CA ILE A 15 1.14 -8.12 17.83
C ILE A 15 2.00 -7.06 17.17
N VAL A 16 2.82 -7.46 16.20
CA VAL A 16 3.69 -6.55 15.44
C VAL A 16 3.03 -6.19 14.11
N GLY A 17 2.67 -4.92 13.98
CA GLY A 17 1.94 -4.36 12.83
C GLY A 17 0.43 -4.28 13.04
N ALA A 18 -0.12 -3.06 12.88
CA ALA A 18 -1.56 -2.76 12.95
C ALA A 18 -2.19 -2.59 11.55
N GLY A 19 -1.69 -3.33 10.56
CA GLY A 19 -2.33 -3.50 9.26
C GLY A 19 -3.63 -4.31 9.36
N PHE A 20 -4.15 -4.79 8.24
CA PHE A 20 -5.42 -5.55 8.22
C PHE A 20 -5.41 -6.78 9.12
N GLY A 21 -4.32 -7.56 9.08
CA GLY A 21 -4.21 -8.79 9.87
C GLY A 21 -4.07 -8.51 11.37
N GLY A 22 -3.09 -7.69 11.74
CA GLY A 22 -2.79 -7.40 13.15
C GLY A 22 -3.92 -6.66 13.86
N LEU A 23 -4.54 -5.68 13.20
CA LEU A 23 -5.70 -4.98 13.77
C LEU A 23 -6.89 -5.92 13.97
N THR A 24 -7.16 -6.80 13.00
CA THR A 24 -8.22 -7.82 13.14
C THR A 24 -7.90 -8.80 14.28
N ALA A 25 -6.63 -9.19 14.43
CA ALA A 25 -6.21 -10.07 15.54
C ALA A 25 -6.41 -9.37 16.90
N ALA A 26 -5.97 -8.11 17.05
CA ALA A 26 -6.15 -7.32 18.27
C ALA A 26 -7.63 -7.20 18.67
N GLN A 27 -8.50 -6.80 17.73
CA GLN A 27 -9.94 -6.70 17.97
C GLN A 27 -10.59 -8.04 18.32
N THR A 28 -10.11 -9.15 17.73
CA THR A 28 -10.64 -10.48 18.03
C THR A 28 -10.21 -10.95 19.43
N LEU A 29 -9.02 -10.59 19.89
CA LEU A 29 -8.49 -10.88 21.22
C LEU A 29 -9.00 -9.95 22.32
N ALA A 30 -9.72 -8.88 21.98
CA ALA A 30 -10.17 -7.87 22.95
C ALA A 30 -11.04 -8.44 24.10
N THR A 31 -11.68 -9.58 23.90
CA THR A 31 -12.46 -10.28 24.93
C THR A 31 -11.71 -11.40 25.65
N ALA A 32 -10.48 -11.70 25.26
CA ALA A 32 -9.67 -12.77 25.86
C ALA A 32 -9.04 -12.33 27.20
N SER A 33 -8.77 -13.30 28.07
CA SER A 33 -8.09 -13.09 29.34
C SER A 33 -6.57 -12.96 29.15
N ALA A 34 -6.14 -11.95 28.39
CA ALA A 34 -4.75 -11.67 28.05
C ALA A 34 -4.46 -10.17 28.05
N ASN A 35 -3.21 -9.79 28.27
CA ASN A 35 -2.71 -8.46 28.02
C ASN A 35 -2.15 -8.40 26.60
N ILE A 36 -2.69 -7.55 25.76
CA ILE A 36 -2.35 -7.45 24.35
C ILE A 36 -1.56 -6.16 24.12
N THR A 37 -0.37 -6.27 23.54
CA THR A 37 0.43 -5.13 23.11
C THR A 37 0.52 -5.11 21.60
N VAL A 38 -0.04 -4.07 20.96
CA VAL A 38 0.06 -3.84 19.52
C VAL A 38 1.19 -2.87 19.28
N ILE A 39 2.21 -3.29 18.52
CA ILE A 39 3.37 -2.46 18.18
C ILE A 39 3.28 -2.09 16.69
N ASP A 40 3.29 -0.81 16.38
CA ASP A 40 3.39 -0.31 15.01
C ASP A 40 4.28 0.92 14.96
N ARG A 41 5.06 1.05 13.88
CA ARG A 41 5.90 2.23 13.64
C ARG A 41 5.10 3.49 13.33
N LYS A 42 3.82 3.34 12.95
CA LYS A 42 2.88 4.43 12.68
C LYS A 42 1.77 4.47 13.72
N ASN A 43 1.20 5.64 13.93
CA ASN A 43 0.10 5.82 14.87
C ASN A 43 -1.27 5.50 14.24
N HIS A 44 -1.33 5.13 12.95
CA HIS A 44 -2.58 4.99 12.21
C HIS A 44 -2.61 3.71 11.35
N HIS A 45 -3.81 3.15 11.25
CA HIS A 45 -4.16 2.15 10.26
C HIS A 45 -4.58 2.84 8.96
N THR A 46 -4.09 2.33 7.81
CA THR A 46 -4.41 2.86 6.48
C THR A 46 -5.26 1.86 5.70
N PHE A 47 -6.37 2.30 5.16
CA PHE A 47 -7.17 1.50 4.23
C PHE A 47 -6.55 1.54 2.83
N GLN A 48 -5.54 0.68 2.62
CA GLN A 48 -4.69 0.65 1.42
C GLN A 48 -5.46 0.57 0.09
N PRO A 49 -6.61 -0.12 -0.04
CA PRO A 49 -7.34 -0.16 -1.30
C PRO A 49 -7.76 1.19 -1.87
N LEU A 50 -7.81 2.25 -1.05
CA LEU A 50 -8.12 3.62 -1.51
C LEU A 50 -6.90 4.54 -1.57
N LEU A 51 -5.71 4.00 -1.38
CA LEU A 51 -4.48 4.80 -1.31
C LEU A 51 -4.16 5.51 -2.64
N TYR A 52 -4.48 4.86 -3.78
CA TYR A 52 -4.34 5.47 -5.10
C TYR A 52 -5.20 6.74 -5.24
N GLN A 53 -6.35 6.84 -4.58
CA GLN A 53 -7.18 8.05 -4.59
C GLN A 53 -6.53 9.20 -3.81
N VAL A 54 -5.76 8.91 -2.77
CA VAL A 54 -4.94 9.92 -2.11
C VAL A 54 -3.82 10.36 -3.04
N ALA A 55 -3.13 9.43 -3.70
CA ALA A 55 -2.08 9.72 -4.66
C ALA A 55 -2.55 10.58 -5.84
N THR A 56 -3.81 10.45 -6.21
CA THR A 56 -4.43 11.14 -7.34
C THR A 56 -5.41 12.25 -6.92
N ALA A 57 -5.23 12.82 -5.73
CA ALA A 57 -6.00 13.95 -5.18
C ALA A 57 -7.52 13.75 -5.11
N GLY A 58 -7.99 12.51 -5.16
CA GLY A 58 -9.42 12.16 -5.02
C GLY A 58 -9.89 12.16 -3.56
N LEU A 59 -9.01 11.79 -2.64
CA LEU A 59 -9.28 11.73 -1.21
C LEU A 59 -8.14 12.36 -0.40
N SER A 60 -8.47 12.80 0.82
CA SER A 60 -7.47 13.24 1.80
C SER A 60 -6.98 12.06 2.64
N PRO A 61 -5.73 12.08 3.16
CA PRO A 61 -5.20 10.99 3.99
C PRO A 61 -6.08 10.60 5.16
N GLY A 62 -6.67 11.59 5.86
CA GLY A 62 -7.52 11.35 7.03
C GLY A 62 -8.86 10.66 6.73
N GLU A 63 -9.23 10.49 5.46
CA GLU A 63 -10.45 9.82 5.04
C GLU A 63 -10.27 8.31 4.90
N ILE A 64 -9.03 7.88 4.66
CA ILE A 64 -8.67 6.46 4.52
C ILE A 64 -7.82 5.93 5.67
N ALA A 65 -7.45 6.80 6.61
CA ALA A 65 -6.65 6.43 7.78
C ALA A 65 -7.37 6.77 9.08
N ALA A 66 -7.10 5.95 10.10
CA ALA A 66 -7.64 6.19 11.44
C ALA A 66 -6.58 5.87 12.50
N PRO A 67 -6.45 6.68 13.58
CA PRO A 67 -5.50 6.40 14.65
C PRO A 67 -5.76 5.04 15.30
N ILE A 68 -4.73 4.20 15.42
CA ILE A 68 -4.83 2.85 15.99
C ILE A 68 -5.42 2.90 17.40
N ARG A 69 -4.95 3.85 18.24
CA ARG A 69 -5.48 4.05 19.60
C ARG A 69 -6.97 4.39 19.62
N SER A 70 -7.46 5.13 18.62
CA SER A 70 -8.88 5.46 18.49
C SER A 70 -9.71 4.23 18.12
N ILE A 71 -9.20 3.39 17.24
CA ILE A 71 -9.86 2.15 16.80
C ILE A 71 -10.01 1.19 17.98
N LEU A 72 -8.94 1.04 18.79
CA LEU A 72 -8.85 0.09 19.90
C LEU A 72 -9.21 0.69 21.26
N SER A 73 -9.74 1.92 21.30
CA SER A 73 -9.99 2.67 22.56
C SER A 73 -10.99 2.02 23.53
N ARG A 74 -11.86 1.14 23.03
CA ARG A 74 -12.84 0.42 23.84
C ARG A 74 -12.31 -0.89 24.42
N ASP A 75 -11.20 -1.36 23.91
CA ASP A 75 -10.60 -2.66 24.23
C ASP A 75 -9.60 -2.48 25.37
N LYS A 76 -10.08 -2.62 26.61
CA LYS A 76 -9.32 -2.25 27.83
C LYS A 76 -8.09 -3.11 28.10
N ASN A 77 -8.02 -4.31 27.54
CA ASN A 77 -6.89 -5.23 27.62
C ASN A 77 -5.88 -5.05 26.48
N VAL A 78 -6.08 -4.03 25.60
CA VAL A 78 -5.21 -3.75 24.47
C VAL A 78 -4.44 -2.45 24.71
N GLU A 79 -3.13 -2.55 24.73
CA GLU A 79 -2.20 -1.43 24.72
C GLU A 79 -1.61 -1.24 23.31
N VAL A 80 -1.39 0.01 22.91
CA VAL A 80 -0.76 0.35 21.63
C VAL A 80 0.59 1.03 21.90
N LEU A 81 1.63 0.48 21.34
CA LEU A 81 2.99 1.03 21.40
C LEU A 81 3.39 1.51 20.00
N MET A 82 3.65 2.80 19.86
CA MET A 82 4.24 3.34 18.62
C MET A 82 5.75 3.20 18.72
N ALA A 83 6.28 2.17 18.06
CA ALA A 83 7.71 1.87 18.03
C ALA A 83 8.07 1.12 16.75
N GLU A 84 9.32 1.24 16.33
CA GLU A 84 9.86 0.43 15.24
C GLU A 84 10.49 -0.85 15.79
N VAL A 85 9.96 -2.00 15.36
CA VAL A 85 10.54 -3.30 15.70
C VAL A 85 11.77 -3.51 14.82
N THR A 86 12.89 -3.81 15.46
CA THR A 86 14.18 -4.03 14.81
C THR A 86 14.55 -5.51 14.70
N GLY A 87 13.94 -6.37 15.54
CA GLY A 87 14.21 -7.80 15.54
C GLY A 87 13.41 -8.61 16.53
N PHE A 88 13.72 -9.90 16.57
CA PHE A 88 13.10 -10.88 17.48
C PHE A 88 14.16 -11.76 18.12
N ASP A 89 14.04 -11.97 19.43
CA ASP A 89 14.75 -13.04 20.15
C ASP A 89 13.73 -14.13 20.52
N LEU A 90 13.66 -15.16 19.71
CA LEU A 90 12.68 -16.22 19.86
C LEU A 90 12.95 -17.10 21.09
N GLU A 91 14.23 -17.27 21.48
CA GLU A 91 14.62 -18.07 22.65
C GLU A 91 14.23 -17.36 23.96
N ARG A 92 14.48 -16.06 24.05
CA ARG A 92 14.12 -15.22 25.20
C ARG A 92 12.65 -14.78 25.15
N ARG A 93 11.94 -15.02 24.02
CA ARG A 93 10.57 -14.55 23.76
C ARG A 93 10.41 -13.05 23.90
N VAL A 94 11.21 -12.32 23.17
CA VAL A 94 11.27 -10.86 23.21
C VAL A 94 11.17 -10.27 21.80
N VAL A 95 10.32 -9.26 21.65
CA VAL A 95 10.31 -8.36 20.49
C VAL A 95 11.22 -7.18 20.78
N GLN A 96 12.20 -6.94 19.93
CA GLN A 96 13.19 -5.89 20.08
C GLN A 96 12.75 -4.64 19.33
N THR A 97 12.83 -3.50 19.98
CA THR A 97 12.68 -2.17 19.37
C THR A 97 13.97 -1.35 19.58
N ALA A 98 14.03 -0.15 19.03
CA ALA A 98 15.20 0.72 19.23
C ALA A 98 15.43 1.07 20.71
N ASP A 99 14.36 1.18 21.51
CA ASP A 99 14.41 1.73 22.84
C ASP A 99 14.12 0.71 23.96
N LEU A 100 13.43 -0.38 23.65
CA LEU A 100 12.99 -1.36 24.65
C LEU A 100 12.76 -2.76 24.09
N ASP A 101 12.85 -3.74 24.98
CA ASP A 101 12.50 -5.14 24.75
C ASP A 101 11.08 -5.41 25.28
N VAL A 102 10.20 -5.98 24.43
CA VAL A 102 8.82 -6.31 24.80
C VAL A 102 8.68 -7.83 24.93
N PRO A 103 8.56 -8.38 26.14
CA PRO A 103 8.43 -9.82 26.34
C PRO A 103 7.03 -10.29 26.00
N TYR A 104 6.93 -11.51 25.44
CA TYR A 104 5.67 -12.15 25.05
C TYR A 104 5.56 -13.59 25.53
N ASP A 105 4.32 -14.07 25.64
CA ASP A 105 3.98 -15.49 25.78
C ASP A 105 3.42 -16.04 24.46
N SER A 106 2.74 -15.20 23.66
CA SER A 106 2.37 -15.44 22.26
C SER A 106 2.72 -14.24 21.41
N LEU A 107 3.20 -14.48 20.18
CA LEU A 107 3.60 -13.43 19.24
C LEU A 107 2.85 -13.58 17.91
N ILE A 108 2.29 -12.48 17.39
CA ILE A 108 1.71 -12.40 16.04
C ILE A 108 2.50 -11.39 15.23
N VAL A 109 3.19 -11.83 14.18
CA VAL A 109 3.97 -10.96 13.28
C VAL A 109 3.13 -10.68 12.04
N ALA A 110 2.62 -9.45 11.93
CA ALA A 110 1.75 -8.96 10.86
C ALA A 110 2.38 -7.76 10.12
N ALA A 111 3.70 -7.81 9.88
CA ALA A 111 4.50 -6.69 9.36
C ALA A 111 4.27 -6.38 7.87
N GLY A 112 3.45 -7.17 7.16
CA GLY A 112 3.02 -6.91 5.79
C GLY A 112 4.15 -6.99 4.76
N ALA A 113 4.07 -6.14 3.72
CA ALA A 113 4.99 -6.10 2.60
C ALA A 113 5.50 -4.67 2.33
N SER A 114 6.63 -4.57 1.64
CA SER A 114 7.24 -3.35 1.11
C SER A 114 7.26 -3.37 -0.43
N HIS A 115 7.80 -2.32 -1.06
CA HIS A 115 8.06 -2.32 -2.50
C HIS A 115 9.16 -3.30 -2.86
N ALA A 116 9.07 -3.91 -4.05
CA ALA A 116 10.11 -4.71 -4.66
C ALA A 116 10.62 -4.00 -5.91
N TYR A 117 11.88 -3.61 -5.90
CA TYR A 117 12.57 -3.04 -7.08
C TYR A 117 13.47 -4.05 -7.78
N PHE A 118 13.37 -5.34 -7.41
CA PHE A 118 14.06 -6.47 -8.03
C PHE A 118 15.59 -6.32 -8.11
N GLY A 119 16.18 -5.76 -7.05
CA GLY A 119 17.64 -5.52 -6.97
C GLY A 119 18.06 -4.13 -7.44
N HIS A 120 17.12 -3.26 -7.77
CA HIS A 120 17.34 -1.88 -8.20
C HIS A 120 16.76 -0.88 -7.19
N GLU A 121 17.21 -0.97 -5.93
CA GLU A 121 16.69 -0.15 -4.85
C GLU A 121 16.91 1.36 -5.07
N GLU A 122 17.89 1.71 -5.91
CA GLU A 122 18.15 3.07 -6.36
C GLU A 122 16.98 3.71 -7.14
N TRP A 123 16.13 2.88 -7.76
CA TRP A 123 14.96 3.38 -8.50
C TRP A 123 13.87 3.95 -7.58
N GLN A 124 13.88 3.63 -6.29
CA GLN A 124 12.87 4.11 -5.34
C GLN A 124 12.78 5.64 -5.32
N THR A 125 13.90 6.33 -5.42
CA THR A 125 13.93 7.80 -5.43
C THR A 125 13.44 8.39 -6.76
N LEU A 126 13.57 7.66 -7.85
CA LEU A 126 13.19 8.08 -9.20
C LEU A 126 11.74 7.69 -9.55
N ALA A 127 11.32 6.52 -9.13
CA ALA A 127 10.01 5.93 -9.38
C ALA A 127 9.36 5.46 -8.06
N PRO A 128 8.71 6.35 -7.30
CA PRO A 128 8.09 5.99 -6.03
C PRO A 128 6.99 4.95 -6.23
N GLY A 129 6.95 3.99 -5.31
CA GLY A 129 5.84 3.03 -5.22
C GLY A 129 4.68 3.56 -4.38
N LEU A 130 3.63 2.74 -4.17
CA LEU A 130 2.42 3.13 -3.46
C LEU A 130 2.05 2.08 -2.40
N LYS A 131 2.46 2.28 -1.15
CA LYS A 131 2.15 1.43 0.00
C LYS A 131 1.76 2.20 1.26
N THR A 132 2.16 3.45 1.37
CA THR A 132 1.97 4.30 2.55
C THR A 132 1.31 5.62 2.17
N ILE A 133 0.80 6.34 3.18
CA ILE A 133 0.26 7.69 2.96
C ILE A 133 1.34 8.64 2.45
N GLU A 134 2.56 8.49 2.95
CA GLU A 134 3.71 9.29 2.53
C GLU A 134 4.01 9.07 1.05
N ASP A 135 3.99 7.81 0.58
CA ASP A 135 4.15 7.49 -0.84
C ASP A 135 3.04 8.14 -1.68
N ALA A 136 1.79 8.04 -1.22
CA ALA A 136 0.66 8.64 -1.92
C ALA A 136 0.76 10.16 -2.02
N LEU A 137 1.22 10.82 -0.96
CA LEU A 137 1.45 12.27 -0.94
C LEU A 137 2.63 12.67 -1.84
N GLU A 138 3.68 11.86 -1.88
CA GLU A 138 4.82 12.07 -2.78
C GLU A 138 4.42 11.93 -4.25
N ILE A 139 3.66 10.89 -4.60
CA ILE A 139 3.12 10.71 -5.95
C ILE A 139 2.24 11.92 -6.32
N ARG A 140 1.31 12.30 -5.45
CA ARG A 140 0.43 13.46 -5.67
C ARG A 140 1.23 14.74 -5.92
N ARG A 141 2.24 14.96 -5.09
CA ARG A 141 3.14 16.11 -5.20
C ARG A 141 3.82 16.12 -6.56
N ARG A 142 4.44 15.01 -6.98
CA ARG A 142 5.15 14.93 -8.28
C ARG A 142 4.20 15.16 -9.46
N VAL A 143 3.04 14.52 -9.44
CA VAL A 143 2.05 14.66 -10.51
C VAL A 143 1.60 16.11 -10.66
N LEU A 144 1.20 16.77 -9.57
CA LEU A 144 0.72 18.14 -9.63
C LEU A 144 1.84 19.14 -9.99
N LEU A 145 3.05 18.96 -9.44
CA LEU A 145 4.20 19.80 -9.79
C LEU A 145 4.62 19.68 -11.26
N ALA A 146 4.42 18.51 -11.90
CA ALA A 146 4.70 18.36 -13.32
C ALA A 146 3.83 19.31 -14.17
N PHE A 147 2.55 19.47 -13.82
CA PHE A 147 1.66 20.44 -14.48
C PHE A 147 2.08 21.89 -14.22
N GLU A 148 2.44 22.22 -12.97
CA GLU A 148 2.94 23.57 -12.64
C GLU A 148 4.22 23.91 -13.40
N LEU A 149 5.12 22.94 -13.56
CA LEU A 149 6.35 23.12 -14.33
C LEU A 149 6.05 23.34 -15.83
N ALA A 150 5.11 22.56 -16.38
CA ALA A 150 4.67 22.72 -17.76
C ALA A 150 4.04 24.10 -18.00
N GLU A 151 3.17 24.58 -17.11
CA GLU A 151 2.58 25.92 -17.17
C GLU A 151 3.63 27.03 -17.15
N ARG A 152 4.63 26.90 -16.26
CA ARG A 152 5.72 27.86 -16.17
C ARG A 152 6.54 27.96 -17.46
N ARG A 153 6.92 26.81 -18.03
CA ARG A 153 7.69 26.72 -19.29
C ARG A 153 6.91 27.31 -20.46
N ALA A 154 5.66 26.89 -20.62
CA ALA A 154 4.79 27.42 -21.65
C ALA A 154 4.59 28.94 -21.51
N SER A 155 4.42 29.45 -20.29
CA SER A 155 4.29 30.88 -20.00
C SER A 155 5.58 31.68 -20.24
N ALA A 156 6.75 31.06 -20.13
CA ALA A 156 8.05 31.66 -20.44
C ALA A 156 8.35 31.72 -21.96
N GLY A 157 7.51 31.10 -22.78
CA GLY A 157 7.71 31.03 -24.24
C GLY A 157 8.73 29.96 -24.66
N GLU A 158 9.09 29.07 -23.78
CA GLU A 158 9.89 27.89 -24.13
C GLU A 158 9.02 27.00 -25.03
N ASN A 159 9.24 27.10 -26.33
CA ASN A 159 8.61 26.19 -27.29
C ASN A 159 9.03 24.76 -26.99
N HIS A 160 8.12 23.81 -27.16
CA HIS A 160 8.41 22.37 -27.06
C HIS A 160 9.67 22.04 -27.87
N ASP A 161 10.79 21.85 -27.18
CA ASP A 161 11.94 21.19 -27.75
C ASP A 161 11.59 19.70 -27.82
N PRO A 162 11.52 19.07 -29.01
CA PRO A 162 11.26 17.64 -29.14
C PRO A 162 12.25 16.74 -28.40
N LEU A 163 13.40 17.30 -28.02
CA LEU A 163 14.45 16.62 -27.26
C LEU A 163 14.36 16.89 -25.76
N ASN A 164 13.57 17.86 -25.32
CA ASN A 164 13.34 18.13 -23.91
C ASN A 164 12.09 17.41 -23.42
N HIS A 165 12.19 16.82 -22.24
CA HIS A 165 11.13 16.06 -21.58
C HIS A 165 9.78 16.78 -21.66
N ASP A 166 8.78 16.15 -22.31
CA ASP A 166 7.41 16.65 -22.23
C ASP A 166 6.93 16.46 -20.77
N PRO A 167 6.72 17.54 -20.01
CA PRO A 167 6.35 17.46 -18.59
C PRO A 167 4.97 16.87 -18.37
N LEU A 168 4.25 16.54 -19.44
CA LEU A 168 2.93 15.90 -19.40
C LEU A 168 2.97 14.39 -19.66
N ASP A 169 4.15 13.79 -19.73
CA ASP A 169 4.28 12.33 -19.85
C ASP A 169 4.38 11.67 -18.49
N PHE A 170 3.48 10.75 -18.21
CA PHE A 170 3.41 9.96 -16.98
C PHE A 170 3.56 8.48 -17.30
N VAL A 171 4.44 7.80 -16.59
CA VAL A 171 4.68 6.37 -16.76
C VAL A 171 4.35 5.62 -15.48
N VAL A 172 3.53 4.59 -15.60
CA VAL A 172 3.23 3.65 -14.50
C VAL A 172 3.80 2.28 -14.88
N VAL A 173 4.67 1.74 -14.06
CA VAL A 173 5.31 0.43 -14.27
C VAL A 173 4.61 -0.63 -13.44
N GLY A 174 4.12 -1.67 -14.10
CA GLY A 174 3.35 -2.78 -13.51
C GLY A 174 1.84 -2.60 -13.67
N ALA A 175 1.19 -3.53 -14.37
CA ALA A 175 -0.25 -3.52 -14.62
C ALA A 175 -1.04 -4.47 -13.72
N GLY A 176 -0.60 -4.65 -12.48
CA GLY A 176 -1.41 -5.19 -11.39
C GLY A 176 -2.52 -4.20 -10.97
N PRO A 177 -3.36 -4.54 -9.96
CA PRO A 177 -4.46 -3.67 -9.52
C PRO A 177 -4.03 -2.24 -9.24
N THR A 178 -2.97 -2.03 -8.46
CA THR A 178 -2.45 -0.69 -8.11
C THR A 178 -2.06 0.13 -9.35
N GLY A 179 -1.38 -0.49 -10.32
CA GLY A 179 -0.95 0.21 -11.53
C GLY A 179 -2.11 0.58 -12.44
N VAL A 180 -3.07 -0.31 -12.59
CA VAL A 180 -4.30 -0.06 -13.37
C VAL A 180 -5.12 1.07 -12.74
N GLU A 181 -5.32 1.03 -11.42
CA GLU A 181 -6.02 2.08 -10.66
C GLU A 181 -5.32 3.44 -10.77
N LEU A 182 -3.99 3.47 -10.64
CA LEU A 182 -3.20 4.70 -10.82
C LEU A 182 -3.31 5.24 -12.25
N ALA A 183 -3.08 4.41 -13.26
CA ALA A 183 -3.09 4.83 -14.65
C ALA A 183 -4.46 5.37 -15.07
N GLY A 184 -5.53 4.66 -14.75
CA GLY A 184 -6.90 5.10 -15.06
C GLY A 184 -7.26 6.39 -14.35
N THR A 185 -6.91 6.51 -13.07
CA THR A 185 -7.24 7.72 -12.29
C THR A 185 -6.38 8.93 -12.69
N LEU A 186 -5.12 8.72 -13.12
CA LEU A 186 -4.29 9.78 -13.72
C LEU A 186 -4.90 10.29 -15.02
N ALA A 187 -5.38 9.40 -15.88
CA ALA A 187 -6.05 9.80 -17.11
C ALA A 187 -7.30 10.66 -16.83
N GLU A 188 -8.08 10.33 -15.82
CA GLU A 188 -9.24 11.12 -15.40
C GLU A 188 -8.87 12.50 -14.84
N ILE A 189 -7.81 12.58 -14.02
CA ILE A 189 -7.33 13.88 -13.49
C ILE A 189 -6.96 14.80 -14.63
N CYS A 190 -6.15 14.30 -15.57
CA CYS A 190 -5.66 15.12 -16.70
C CYS A 190 -6.81 15.60 -17.58
N ARG A 191 -7.80 14.75 -17.85
CA ARG A 191 -8.88 15.06 -18.80
C ARG A 191 -10.03 15.85 -18.22
N HIS A 192 -10.25 15.76 -16.92
CA HIS A 192 -11.42 16.37 -16.29
C HIS A 192 -11.06 17.30 -15.14
N ALA A 193 -10.35 16.82 -14.12
CA ALA A 193 -10.16 17.57 -12.89
C ALA A 193 -9.23 18.80 -13.07
N LEU A 194 -8.20 18.68 -13.91
CA LEU A 194 -7.24 19.76 -14.17
C LEU A 194 -7.52 20.53 -15.48
N ALA A 195 -8.49 20.08 -16.27
CA ALA A 195 -8.73 20.60 -17.63
C ALA A 195 -8.90 22.12 -17.72
N HIS A 196 -9.31 22.77 -16.65
CA HIS A 196 -9.58 24.21 -16.61
C HIS A 196 -8.72 24.99 -15.59
N ASP A 197 -7.78 24.34 -14.93
CA ASP A 197 -6.97 24.98 -13.88
C ASP A 197 -5.81 25.80 -14.48
N PHE A 198 -5.31 25.42 -15.65
CA PHE A 198 -4.14 26.02 -16.30
C PHE A 198 -4.52 26.94 -17.47
N ARG A 199 -3.65 27.87 -17.83
CA ARG A 199 -3.89 28.89 -18.88
C ARG A 199 -2.98 28.73 -20.09
N ALA A 200 -1.72 28.36 -19.87
CA ALA A 200 -0.73 28.26 -20.93
C ALA A 200 -0.62 26.84 -21.51
N ILE A 201 -1.07 25.84 -20.77
CA ILE A 201 -1.10 24.44 -21.20
C ILE A 201 -2.51 23.86 -21.22
N ASP A 202 -2.68 22.75 -21.95
CA ASP A 202 -3.88 21.92 -21.91
C ASP A 202 -3.54 20.58 -21.22
N PRO A 203 -3.97 20.36 -19.95
CA PRO A 203 -3.73 19.11 -19.24
C PRO A 203 -4.23 17.87 -19.95
N ARG A 204 -5.24 17.99 -20.84
CA ARG A 204 -5.79 16.87 -21.61
C ARG A 204 -4.80 16.28 -22.62
N ARG A 205 -3.70 17.01 -22.91
CA ARG A 205 -2.59 16.55 -23.75
C ARG A 205 -1.63 15.61 -23.02
N ALA A 206 -1.80 15.41 -21.72
CA ALA A 206 -1.00 14.47 -20.96
C ALA A 206 -1.16 13.04 -21.51
N ARG A 207 -0.03 12.35 -21.63
CA ARG A 207 0.04 10.95 -22.05
C ARG A 207 0.32 10.07 -20.84
N ILE A 208 -0.47 9.05 -20.66
CA ILE A 208 -0.33 8.09 -19.59
C ILE A 208 0.06 6.75 -20.19
N HIS A 209 1.25 6.25 -19.83
CA HIS A 209 1.78 4.97 -20.29
C HIS A 209 1.73 3.98 -19.13
N LEU A 210 1.12 2.83 -19.35
CA LEU A 210 1.12 1.70 -18.42
C LEU A 210 1.97 0.58 -19.00
N ILE A 211 3.10 0.26 -18.35
CA ILE A 211 4.07 -0.71 -18.83
C ILE A 211 3.94 -1.99 -18.00
N GLU A 212 3.82 -3.14 -18.69
CA GLU A 212 3.70 -4.45 -18.06
C GLU A 212 4.67 -5.45 -18.70
N GLY A 213 5.47 -6.12 -17.88
CA GLY A 213 6.39 -7.16 -18.34
C GLY A 213 5.71 -8.42 -18.84
N GLY A 214 4.53 -8.74 -18.30
CA GLY A 214 3.69 -9.86 -18.73
C GLY A 214 2.84 -9.55 -19.96
N PRO A 215 2.19 -10.57 -20.53
CA PRO A 215 1.38 -10.42 -21.75
C PRO A 215 0.02 -9.75 -21.52
N HIS A 216 -0.43 -9.62 -20.28
CA HIS A 216 -1.77 -9.15 -19.93
C HIS A 216 -1.76 -8.19 -18.75
N VAL A 217 -2.65 -7.20 -18.78
CA VAL A 217 -2.97 -6.41 -17.58
C VAL A 217 -3.74 -7.29 -16.57
N LEU A 218 -3.62 -7.02 -15.29
CA LEU A 218 -4.31 -7.75 -14.23
C LEU A 218 -4.12 -9.28 -14.33
N PRO A 219 -2.88 -9.80 -14.35
CA PRO A 219 -2.59 -11.20 -14.66
C PRO A 219 -3.19 -12.19 -13.64
N ALA A 220 -3.63 -11.73 -12.48
CA ALA A 220 -4.30 -12.56 -11.47
C ALA A 220 -5.80 -12.77 -11.76
N TYR A 221 -6.37 -12.08 -12.76
CA TYR A 221 -7.77 -12.19 -13.15
C TYR A 221 -7.92 -13.08 -14.39
N PRO A 222 -9.13 -13.65 -14.62
CA PRO A 222 -9.45 -14.35 -15.85
C PRO A 222 -9.22 -13.49 -17.11
N GLU A 223 -8.91 -14.15 -18.22
CA GLU A 223 -8.50 -13.47 -19.46
C GLU A 223 -9.60 -12.54 -20.02
N ASP A 224 -10.87 -12.90 -19.88
CA ASP A 224 -12.01 -12.07 -20.31
C ASP A 224 -12.09 -10.76 -19.51
N LEU A 225 -11.83 -10.81 -18.19
CA LEU A 225 -11.78 -9.62 -17.34
C LEU A 225 -10.53 -8.78 -17.61
N SER A 226 -9.38 -9.42 -17.82
CA SER A 226 -8.14 -8.75 -18.20
C SER A 226 -8.32 -7.98 -19.54
N ARG A 227 -8.93 -8.60 -20.54
CA ARG A 227 -9.25 -7.97 -21.82
C ARG A 227 -10.22 -6.80 -21.65
N SER A 228 -11.26 -6.97 -20.86
CA SER A 228 -12.21 -5.89 -20.55
C SER A 228 -11.52 -4.71 -19.85
N ALA A 229 -10.58 -4.98 -18.93
CA ALA A 229 -9.80 -3.93 -18.27
C ALA A 229 -8.91 -3.16 -19.25
N LEU A 230 -8.23 -3.88 -20.16
CA LEU A 230 -7.42 -3.26 -21.22
C LEU A 230 -8.26 -2.32 -22.10
N GLU A 231 -9.42 -2.77 -22.56
CA GLU A 231 -10.33 -1.96 -23.37
C GLU A 231 -10.83 -0.71 -22.61
N GLN A 232 -11.07 -0.84 -21.30
CA GLN A 232 -11.47 0.29 -20.46
C GLN A 232 -10.35 1.29 -20.30
N LEU A 233 -9.09 0.86 -20.07
CA LEU A 233 -7.90 1.71 -20.02
C LEU A 233 -7.68 2.48 -21.32
N GLN A 234 -7.77 1.77 -22.46
CA GLN A 234 -7.61 2.38 -23.78
C GLN A 234 -8.69 3.43 -24.08
N ARG A 235 -9.94 3.19 -23.66
CA ARG A 235 -11.02 4.21 -23.75
C ARG A 235 -10.76 5.45 -22.91
N LEU A 236 -10.09 5.30 -21.76
CA LEU A 236 -9.58 6.41 -20.97
C LEU A 236 -8.34 7.06 -21.62
N GLY A 237 -7.80 6.49 -22.73
CA GLY A 237 -6.62 6.91 -23.47
C GLY A 237 -5.32 6.67 -22.72
N VAL A 238 -5.28 5.64 -21.91
CA VAL A 238 -4.04 5.09 -21.39
C VAL A 238 -3.39 4.26 -22.48
N GLU A 239 -2.13 4.52 -22.78
CA GLU A 239 -1.30 3.68 -23.63
C GLU A 239 -0.77 2.50 -22.83
N VAL A 240 -1.17 1.28 -23.20
CA VAL A 240 -0.77 0.07 -22.47
C VAL A 240 0.26 -0.70 -23.29
N LEU A 241 1.44 -0.88 -22.71
CA LEU A 241 2.59 -1.60 -23.27
C LEU A 241 2.78 -2.90 -22.50
N THR A 242 2.21 -3.99 -22.97
CA THR A 242 2.41 -5.35 -22.43
C THR A 242 3.65 -6.02 -23.02
N SER A 243 4.10 -7.13 -22.40
CA SER A 243 5.33 -7.85 -22.80
C SER A 243 6.55 -6.93 -22.90
N THR A 244 6.60 -5.88 -22.05
CA THR A 244 7.61 -4.84 -22.10
C THR A 244 8.30 -4.72 -20.75
N MET A 245 9.55 -5.19 -20.68
CA MET A 245 10.35 -5.13 -19.45
C MET A 245 11.06 -3.78 -19.34
N VAL A 246 10.95 -3.17 -18.15
CA VAL A 246 11.79 -2.03 -17.76
C VAL A 246 13.14 -2.55 -17.34
N THR A 247 14.20 -2.01 -17.94
CA THR A 247 15.57 -2.47 -17.74
C THR A 247 16.46 -1.43 -17.04
N LYS A 248 16.09 -0.14 -17.09
CA LYS A 248 16.81 0.94 -16.41
C LYS A 248 15.89 2.14 -16.20
N ILE A 249 16.09 2.84 -15.10
CA ILE A 249 15.45 4.12 -14.81
C ILE A 249 16.53 5.15 -14.47
N GLU A 250 16.47 6.28 -15.13
CA GLU A 250 17.31 7.46 -14.89
C GLU A 250 16.39 8.67 -14.59
N PRO A 251 16.91 9.80 -14.07
CA PRO A 251 16.08 10.99 -13.86
C PRO A 251 15.36 11.42 -15.15
N GLY A 252 14.03 11.31 -15.16
CA GLY A 252 13.20 11.69 -16.29
C GLY A 252 13.25 10.75 -17.51
N VAL A 253 13.89 9.58 -17.41
CA VAL A 253 14.02 8.64 -18.54
C VAL A 253 13.82 7.20 -18.08
N ILE A 254 13.02 6.45 -18.82
CA ILE A 254 12.83 5.01 -18.63
C ILE A 254 13.32 4.24 -19.87
N TYR A 255 13.99 3.13 -19.66
CA TYR A 255 14.50 2.25 -20.71
C TYR A 255 13.76 0.91 -20.66
N MET A 256 13.38 0.42 -21.82
CA MET A 256 12.53 -0.77 -21.99
C MET A 256 13.12 -1.71 -23.04
N GLY A 257 12.86 -3.02 -22.90
CA GLY A 257 13.29 -4.03 -23.86
C GLY A 257 14.69 -4.56 -23.58
N GLU A 258 15.15 -5.51 -24.41
CA GLU A 258 16.47 -6.11 -24.32
C GLU A 258 17.56 -5.14 -24.77
N THR A 259 18.80 -5.34 -24.29
CA THR A 259 19.96 -4.46 -24.55
C THR A 259 20.20 -4.18 -26.04
N ALA A 260 19.91 -5.15 -26.91
CA ALA A 260 20.11 -5.03 -28.37
C ALA A 260 18.97 -4.26 -29.09
N GLY A 261 17.83 -4.06 -28.43
CA GLY A 261 16.64 -3.36 -28.96
C GLY A 261 16.05 -2.38 -27.96
N GLN A 262 16.87 -1.86 -27.05
CA GLN A 262 16.42 -1.00 -25.97
C GLN A 262 15.78 0.29 -26.50
N THR A 263 14.53 0.52 -26.11
CA THR A 263 13.80 1.75 -26.37
C THR A 263 13.84 2.64 -25.14
N LYS A 264 14.04 3.93 -25.33
CA LYS A 264 13.94 4.92 -24.24
C LYS A 264 12.69 5.77 -24.39
N MET A 265 12.11 6.16 -23.26
CA MET A 265 10.99 7.08 -23.17
C MET A 265 11.31 8.14 -22.13
N ASN A 266 11.08 9.39 -22.46
CA ASN A 266 11.15 10.48 -21.50
C ASN A 266 9.85 10.52 -20.69
N ALA A 267 9.93 10.88 -19.41
CA ALA A 267 8.76 11.00 -18.55
C ALA A 267 8.99 12.05 -17.46
N ALA A 268 7.99 12.88 -17.22
CA ALA A 268 8.02 13.82 -16.10
C ALA A 268 7.89 13.12 -14.75
N VAL A 269 7.09 12.05 -14.71
CA VAL A 269 6.85 11.24 -13.51
C VAL A 269 6.84 9.79 -13.89
N ILE A 270 7.64 9.00 -13.16
CA ILE A 270 7.65 7.53 -13.24
C ILE A 270 7.12 7.00 -11.91
N LEU A 271 6.16 6.08 -11.94
CA LEU A 271 5.54 5.45 -10.77
C LEU A 271 5.77 3.94 -10.81
N TRP A 272 6.08 3.34 -9.65
CA TRP A 272 6.38 1.93 -9.54
C TRP A 272 5.22 1.15 -8.91
N ALA A 273 4.60 0.27 -9.67
CA ALA A 273 3.54 -0.64 -9.23
C ALA A 273 3.84 -2.11 -9.58
N ALA A 274 5.09 -2.43 -9.98
CA ALA A 274 5.45 -3.72 -10.57
C ALA A 274 5.69 -4.84 -9.57
N GLY A 275 5.74 -4.57 -8.27
CA GLY A 275 5.94 -5.65 -7.32
C GLY A 275 5.97 -5.26 -5.85
N VAL A 276 5.73 -6.27 -5.04
CA VAL A 276 5.84 -6.21 -3.58
C VAL A 276 6.75 -7.33 -3.09
N ALA A 277 7.55 -7.04 -2.07
CA ALA A 277 8.35 -8.01 -1.33
C ALA A 277 7.84 -8.06 0.11
N ALA A 278 7.99 -9.20 0.76
CA ALA A 278 7.70 -9.31 2.18
C ALA A 278 8.54 -8.28 2.98
N SER A 279 8.00 -7.84 4.11
CA SER A 279 8.72 -6.93 5.01
C SER A 279 10.11 -7.50 5.37
N PRO A 280 11.18 -6.70 5.29
CA PRO A 280 12.53 -7.16 5.66
C PRO A 280 12.63 -7.63 7.11
N LEU A 281 11.68 -7.24 7.97
CA LEU A 281 11.58 -7.70 9.34
C LEU A 281 11.44 -9.24 9.45
N GLY A 282 10.89 -9.90 8.42
CA GLY A 282 10.83 -11.37 8.36
C GLY A 282 12.20 -12.06 8.43
N LYS A 283 13.27 -11.40 7.95
CA LYS A 283 14.65 -11.93 8.01
C LYS A 283 15.16 -12.04 9.45
N THR A 284 14.70 -11.17 10.34
CA THR A 284 15.18 -11.13 11.74
C THR A 284 14.57 -12.24 12.60
N LEU A 285 13.59 -12.99 12.08
CA LEU A 285 13.08 -14.19 12.75
C LEU A 285 14.07 -15.37 12.68
N GLY A 286 15.07 -15.34 11.82
CA GLY A 286 16.06 -16.40 11.70
C GLY A 286 15.50 -17.74 11.17
N VAL A 287 14.36 -17.71 10.48
CA VAL A 287 13.67 -18.90 9.95
C VAL A 287 13.71 -18.91 8.40
N PRO A 288 13.43 -20.08 7.77
CA PRO A 288 13.42 -20.17 6.30
C PRO A 288 12.42 -19.21 5.65
N LEU A 289 12.86 -18.59 4.54
CA LEU A 289 12.07 -17.68 3.72
C LEU A 289 11.91 -18.24 2.30
N ASP A 290 10.87 -17.81 1.61
CA ASP A 290 10.73 -18.02 0.17
C ASP A 290 11.53 -16.99 -0.66
N ARG A 291 11.48 -17.10 -1.99
CA ARG A 291 12.19 -16.18 -2.91
C ARG A 291 11.72 -14.73 -2.83
N ALA A 292 10.48 -14.49 -2.38
CA ALA A 292 9.92 -13.15 -2.19
C ALA A 292 10.18 -12.60 -0.77
N GLY A 293 10.95 -13.32 0.07
CA GLY A 293 11.28 -12.97 1.45
C GLY A 293 10.15 -13.28 2.45
N ARG A 294 9.11 -14.04 2.05
CA ARG A 294 8.03 -14.42 2.95
C ARG A 294 8.45 -15.57 3.83
N VAL A 295 7.99 -15.54 5.08
CA VAL A 295 8.28 -16.56 6.09
C VAL A 295 7.51 -17.83 5.80
N LEU A 296 8.20 -18.98 5.73
CA LEU A 296 7.57 -20.29 5.59
C LEU A 296 6.89 -20.67 6.91
N VAL A 297 5.57 -20.80 6.88
CA VAL A 297 4.76 -21.12 8.06
C VAL A 297 4.16 -22.51 7.98
N ASN A 298 3.81 -23.07 9.14
CA ASN A 298 2.98 -24.27 9.24
C ASN A 298 1.55 -24.00 8.71
N PRO A 299 0.76 -25.04 8.40
CA PRO A 299 -0.64 -24.88 7.98
C PRO A 299 -1.53 -24.10 8.96
N ASP A 300 -1.14 -24.01 10.22
CA ASP A 300 -1.80 -23.28 11.29
C ASP A 300 -1.22 -21.87 11.52
N LEU A 301 -0.40 -21.38 10.58
CA LEU A 301 0.29 -20.08 10.60
C LEU A 301 1.37 -19.92 11.67
N SER A 302 1.67 -20.98 12.46
CA SER A 302 2.77 -20.96 13.42
C SER A 302 4.13 -21.14 12.74
N LEU A 303 5.20 -20.70 13.41
CA LEU A 303 6.55 -21.00 12.96
C LEU A 303 6.92 -22.46 13.25
N PRO A 304 7.71 -23.10 12.38
CA PRO A 304 8.38 -24.35 12.73
C PRO A 304 9.21 -24.17 14.02
N ASN A 305 9.06 -25.10 14.99
CA ASN A 305 9.75 -25.12 16.29
C ASN A 305 9.36 -24.01 17.30
N HIS A 306 8.59 -22.98 16.90
CA HIS A 306 8.07 -21.91 17.75
C HIS A 306 6.55 -21.83 17.62
N PRO A 307 5.80 -22.76 18.21
CA PRO A 307 4.33 -22.83 18.05
C PRO A 307 3.58 -21.65 18.67
N GLU A 308 4.24 -20.88 19.54
CA GLU A 308 3.74 -19.65 20.16
C GLU A 308 3.91 -18.42 19.25
N VAL A 309 4.62 -18.54 18.12
CA VAL A 309 4.89 -17.46 17.18
C VAL A 309 4.14 -17.70 15.88
N PHE A 310 3.30 -16.76 15.50
CA PHE A 310 2.49 -16.80 14.28
C PHE A 310 2.91 -15.69 13.32
N VAL A 311 2.94 -15.98 12.03
CA VAL A 311 3.17 -14.99 10.98
C VAL A 311 1.96 -14.98 10.06
N ILE A 312 1.44 -13.77 9.77
CA ILE A 312 0.20 -13.57 9.02
C ILE A 312 0.31 -12.46 7.97
N GLY A 313 -0.61 -12.47 7.01
CA GLY A 313 -0.70 -11.49 5.93
C GLY A 313 0.42 -11.64 4.90
N ASP A 314 0.76 -10.54 4.25
CA ASP A 314 1.72 -10.52 3.13
C ASP A 314 3.12 -11.05 3.50
N LEU A 315 3.44 -11.13 4.79
CA LEU A 315 4.68 -11.69 5.31
C LEU A 315 4.69 -13.21 5.33
N ALA A 316 3.53 -13.88 5.37
CA ALA A 316 3.41 -15.33 5.46
C ALA A 316 3.44 -16.00 4.09
N ALA A 317 4.18 -17.10 3.96
CA ALA A 317 4.14 -18.00 2.81
C ALA A 317 3.29 -19.23 3.15
N LEU A 318 1.98 -19.12 3.03
CA LEU A 318 1.04 -20.21 3.23
C LEU A 318 0.50 -20.70 1.89
N LYS A 319 0.44 -22.02 1.70
CA LYS A 319 -0.16 -22.66 0.53
C LYS A 319 -1.57 -23.15 0.86
N ASP A 320 -2.48 -23.02 -0.10
CA ASP A 320 -3.80 -23.62 -0.04
C ASP A 320 -3.74 -25.16 -0.26
N ALA A 321 -4.89 -25.81 -0.20
CA ALA A 321 -5.02 -27.25 -0.42
C ALA A 321 -4.56 -27.72 -1.82
N SER A 322 -4.49 -26.84 -2.79
CA SER A 322 -3.98 -27.10 -4.15
C SER A 322 -2.46 -26.94 -4.27
N GLY A 323 -1.79 -26.47 -3.21
CA GLY A 323 -0.36 -26.17 -3.20
C GLY A 323 0.00 -24.78 -3.74
N LYS A 324 -1.00 -23.95 -4.10
CA LYS A 324 -0.81 -22.58 -4.55
C LYS A 324 -0.66 -21.64 -3.35
N LEU A 325 0.28 -20.70 -3.44
CA LEU A 325 0.46 -19.67 -2.42
C LEU A 325 -0.78 -18.76 -2.35
N LEU A 326 -1.19 -18.43 -1.13
CA LEU A 326 -2.26 -17.47 -0.90
C LEU A 326 -1.84 -16.07 -1.41
N PRO A 327 -2.77 -15.31 -1.98
CA PRO A 327 -2.47 -13.97 -2.46
C PRO A 327 -2.26 -12.98 -1.30
N GLY A 328 -1.38 -11.99 -1.50
CA GLY A 328 -1.17 -10.90 -0.56
C GLY A 328 -2.28 -9.86 -0.67
N VAL A 329 -3.44 -10.15 -0.10
CA VAL A 329 -4.61 -9.28 -0.11
C VAL A 329 -5.23 -9.13 1.28
N ALA A 330 -5.86 -7.99 1.53
CA ALA A 330 -6.45 -7.68 2.84
C ALA A 330 -7.41 -8.78 3.37
N PRO A 331 -8.31 -9.40 2.57
CA PRO A 331 -9.18 -10.48 3.06
C PRO A 331 -8.42 -11.71 3.59
N VAL A 332 -7.28 -12.08 3.01
CA VAL A 332 -6.42 -13.15 3.53
C VAL A 332 -5.87 -12.76 4.89
N ALA A 333 -5.20 -11.61 4.98
CA ALA A 333 -4.60 -11.13 6.23
C ALA A 333 -5.65 -11.01 7.38
N MET A 334 -6.85 -10.52 7.08
CA MET A 334 -7.94 -10.41 8.07
C MET A 334 -8.45 -11.79 8.53
N GLN A 335 -8.56 -12.76 7.64
CA GLN A 335 -8.99 -14.11 8.00
C GLN A 335 -7.92 -14.84 8.81
N GLU A 336 -6.66 -14.73 8.43
CA GLU A 336 -5.52 -15.26 9.17
C GLU A 336 -5.43 -14.65 10.57
N GLY A 337 -5.52 -13.33 10.69
CA GLY A 337 -5.52 -12.62 11.98
C GLY A 337 -6.64 -13.10 12.91
N ARG A 338 -7.85 -13.26 12.37
CA ARG A 338 -8.99 -13.77 13.12
C ARG A 338 -8.81 -15.24 13.53
N PHE A 339 -8.24 -16.05 12.66
CA PHE A 339 -7.98 -17.45 12.93
C PHE A 339 -6.97 -17.64 14.07
N VAL A 340 -5.82 -16.97 13.98
CA VAL A 340 -4.77 -17.03 15.01
C VAL A 340 -5.28 -16.49 16.35
N ALA A 341 -5.97 -15.36 16.34
CA ALA A 341 -6.53 -14.76 17.54
C ALA A 341 -7.55 -15.66 18.25
N LYS A 342 -8.46 -16.28 17.51
CA LYS A 342 -9.42 -17.26 18.07
C LYS A 342 -8.72 -18.50 18.64
N ARG A 343 -7.66 -18.94 18.02
CA ARG A 343 -6.85 -20.05 18.50
C ARG A 343 -6.22 -19.72 19.86
N ILE A 344 -5.52 -18.57 19.95
CA ILE A 344 -4.90 -18.11 21.20
C ILE A 344 -5.97 -17.95 22.30
N ALA A 345 -7.09 -17.30 22.01
CA ALA A 345 -8.17 -17.11 22.97
C ALA A 345 -8.69 -18.45 23.51
N ARG A 346 -8.90 -19.44 22.65
CA ARG A 346 -9.36 -20.77 23.04
C ARG A 346 -8.35 -21.56 23.89
N GLU A 347 -7.06 -21.44 23.57
CA GLU A 347 -6.00 -22.07 24.39
C GLU A 347 -5.99 -21.47 25.81
N LEU A 348 -6.21 -20.16 25.94
CA LEU A 348 -6.31 -19.47 27.24
C LEU A 348 -7.54 -19.89 28.04
N GLU A 349 -8.71 -20.04 27.40
CA GLU A 349 -9.95 -20.49 28.06
C GLU A 349 -9.84 -21.91 28.61
N LEU A 350 -9.10 -22.78 27.95
CA LEU A 350 -8.93 -24.18 28.36
C LEU A 350 -7.89 -24.35 29.48
N GLY A 351 -7.22 -23.27 29.90
CA GLY A 351 -6.17 -23.34 30.92
C GLY A 351 -5.00 -24.24 30.53
N ALA A 352 -4.91 -24.62 29.27
CA ALA A 352 -3.79 -25.39 28.75
C ALA A 352 -2.53 -24.57 28.82
N PRO A 353 -1.38 -25.10 29.28
CA PRO A 353 -0.12 -24.40 29.13
C PRO A 353 0.06 -24.12 27.63
N PRO A 354 0.40 -22.88 27.25
CA PRO A 354 0.53 -22.51 25.85
C PRO A 354 1.42 -23.52 25.15
N PHE A 355 0.91 -24.14 24.08
CA PHE A 355 1.67 -25.01 23.18
C PHE A 355 2.23 -26.32 23.78
N SER A 356 1.61 -26.90 24.85
CA SER A 356 2.13 -28.12 25.43
C SER A 356 2.01 -29.33 24.49
N ARG A 357 3.13 -30.02 24.25
CA ARG A 357 3.21 -31.27 23.50
C ARG A 357 2.38 -32.40 24.13
N SER A 358 2.09 -32.32 25.42
CA SER A 358 1.48 -33.39 26.21
C SER A 358 -0.01 -33.67 25.90
N LEU A 359 -0.69 -32.75 25.20
CA LEU A 359 -2.07 -32.97 24.75
C LEU A 359 -2.18 -33.87 23.50
N ARG A 360 -1.07 -34.35 22.93
CA ARG A 360 -1.07 -35.28 21.81
C ARG A 360 -1.52 -36.72 22.15
N GLU A 361 -1.40 -37.13 23.38
CA GLU A 361 -1.59 -38.55 23.76
C GLU A 361 -2.97 -38.89 24.33
N GLY A 362 -3.81 -37.90 24.54
CA GLY A 362 -5.10 -38.06 25.21
C GLY A 362 -6.33 -37.62 24.43
N GLY A 363 -6.49 -37.98 23.17
CA GLY A 363 -7.77 -38.02 22.43
C GLY A 363 -8.69 -36.78 22.41
N ALA A 364 -8.28 -35.63 22.91
CA ALA A 364 -9.11 -34.45 23.04
C ALA A 364 -8.51 -33.24 22.28
N PHE A 365 -9.17 -32.86 21.19
CA PHE A 365 -9.01 -31.64 20.41
C PHE A 365 -7.63 -31.41 19.78
N ASP A 366 -7.53 -31.70 18.49
CA ASP A 366 -6.44 -31.24 17.64
C ASP A 366 -6.54 -29.70 17.45
N PHE A 367 -5.78 -28.91 18.23
CA PHE A 367 -5.67 -27.46 18.15
C PHE A 367 -4.95 -26.99 16.87
N ARG A 368 -4.46 -27.90 16.05
CA ARG A 368 -3.74 -27.65 14.80
C ARG A 368 -4.66 -27.79 13.59
N THR A 369 -5.87 -27.23 13.66
CA THR A 369 -6.65 -27.12 12.45
C THR A 369 -5.90 -26.21 11.48
N ALA A 370 -5.73 -26.67 10.24
CA ALA A 370 -5.13 -25.86 9.19
C ALA A 370 -6.01 -24.65 8.92
N PHE A 371 -5.37 -23.54 8.62
CA PHE A 371 -6.08 -22.36 8.11
C PHE A 371 -6.61 -22.63 6.71
N HIS A 372 -7.84 -22.26 6.46
CA HIS A 372 -8.48 -22.32 5.15
C HIS A 372 -8.97 -20.93 4.76
N TYR A 373 -8.47 -20.42 3.63
CA TYR A 373 -8.92 -19.17 3.08
C TYR A 373 -10.27 -19.33 2.36
N HIS A 374 -11.22 -18.49 2.69
CA HIS A 374 -12.48 -18.38 1.99
C HIS A 374 -12.40 -17.18 1.05
N ASP A 375 -12.24 -17.45 -0.24
CA ASP A 375 -12.20 -16.41 -1.27
C ASP A 375 -13.56 -15.71 -1.37
N LYS A 376 -13.55 -14.40 -1.19
CA LYS A 376 -14.74 -13.53 -1.28
C LYS A 376 -14.85 -12.82 -2.61
N GLY A 377 -13.97 -13.16 -3.55
CA GLY A 377 -13.83 -12.50 -4.84
C GLY A 377 -12.83 -11.36 -4.85
N SER A 378 -12.56 -10.88 -6.05
CA SER A 378 -11.58 -9.83 -6.33
C SER A 378 -12.23 -8.72 -7.15
N LEU A 379 -11.86 -7.47 -6.87
CA LEU A 379 -12.35 -6.29 -7.57
C LEU A 379 -11.16 -5.39 -7.90
N ALA A 380 -11.20 -4.77 -9.08
CA ALA A 380 -10.27 -3.72 -9.47
C ALA A 380 -11.03 -2.62 -10.22
N THR A 381 -10.84 -1.36 -9.82
CA THR A 381 -11.39 -0.23 -10.57
C THR A 381 -10.39 0.23 -11.62
N ILE A 382 -10.90 0.69 -12.75
CA ILE A 382 -10.09 1.23 -13.84
C ILE A 382 -10.30 2.75 -13.92
N GLY A 383 -11.49 3.19 -13.59
CA GLY A 383 -11.86 4.58 -13.59
C GLY A 383 -13.31 4.75 -13.16
N ARG A 384 -13.85 5.94 -13.39
CA ARG A 384 -15.24 6.24 -13.09
C ARG A 384 -16.17 5.38 -13.94
N SER A 385 -17.11 4.69 -13.28
CA SER A 385 -18.04 3.76 -13.94
C SER A 385 -17.36 2.61 -14.68
N ALA A 386 -16.09 2.35 -14.39
CA ALA A 386 -15.25 1.38 -15.06
C ALA A 386 -14.49 0.54 -14.04
N ALA A 387 -14.82 -0.75 -13.95
CA ALA A 387 -14.20 -1.72 -13.06
C ALA A 387 -14.36 -3.14 -13.61
N ILE A 388 -13.68 -4.07 -12.95
CA ILE A 388 -13.89 -5.51 -13.10
C ILE A 388 -14.11 -6.15 -11.73
N ALA A 389 -14.88 -7.20 -11.70
CA ALA A 389 -15.16 -7.97 -10.49
C ALA A 389 -15.28 -9.45 -10.81
N GLN A 390 -14.70 -10.28 -9.95
CA GLN A 390 -14.81 -11.72 -9.98
C GLN A 390 -15.33 -12.22 -8.64
N PHE A 391 -16.43 -12.99 -8.66
CA PHE A 391 -16.99 -13.67 -7.50
C PHE A 391 -17.14 -15.15 -7.81
N GLY A 392 -16.12 -15.93 -7.45
CA GLY A 392 -16.05 -17.33 -7.87
C GLY A 392 -16.04 -17.48 -9.39
N LYS A 393 -17.12 -18.00 -9.97
CA LYS A 393 -17.29 -18.17 -11.41
C LYS A 393 -18.04 -17.01 -12.10
N ILE A 394 -18.49 -16.02 -11.33
CA ILE A 394 -19.24 -14.88 -11.88
C ILE A 394 -18.25 -13.77 -12.20
N HIS A 395 -18.23 -13.32 -13.44
CA HIS A 395 -17.43 -12.23 -13.96
C HIS A 395 -18.33 -11.05 -14.30
N ILE A 396 -18.00 -9.87 -13.78
CA ILE A 396 -18.74 -8.63 -14.02
C ILE A 396 -17.73 -7.56 -14.44
N SER A 397 -18.11 -6.72 -15.40
CA SER A 397 -17.28 -5.61 -15.87
C SER A 397 -18.09 -4.32 -16.05
N GLY A 398 -17.39 -3.18 -16.16
CA GLY A 398 -17.98 -1.86 -16.39
C GLY A 398 -18.72 -1.31 -15.19
N PHE A 399 -19.86 -0.65 -15.44
CA PHE A 399 -20.61 0.08 -14.41
C PHE A 399 -21.09 -0.79 -13.24
N MET A 400 -21.59 -2.00 -13.50
CA MET A 400 -22.07 -2.89 -12.43
C MET A 400 -20.94 -3.38 -11.53
N ALA A 401 -19.77 -3.67 -12.09
CA ALA A 401 -18.59 -3.98 -11.32
C ALA A 401 -18.12 -2.77 -10.48
N TRP A 402 -18.23 -1.57 -11.03
CA TRP A 402 -17.89 -0.34 -10.33
C TRP A 402 -18.84 -0.07 -9.14
N LEU A 403 -20.14 -0.31 -9.29
CA LEU A 403 -21.09 -0.23 -8.15
C LEU A 403 -20.76 -1.24 -7.05
N ALA A 404 -20.45 -2.48 -7.42
CA ALA A 404 -20.01 -3.51 -6.48
C ALA A 404 -18.72 -3.09 -5.77
N TRP A 405 -17.75 -2.57 -6.50
CA TRP A 405 -16.49 -2.05 -5.96
C TRP A 405 -16.75 -0.91 -4.95
N LEU A 406 -17.58 0.08 -5.31
CA LEU A 406 -17.95 1.20 -4.46
C LEU A 406 -18.57 0.72 -3.14
N PHE A 407 -19.55 -0.18 -3.23
CA PHE A 407 -20.24 -0.70 -2.05
C PHE A 407 -19.30 -1.46 -1.12
N VAL A 408 -18.47 -2.36 -1.66
CA VAL A 408 -17.52 -3.15 -0.88
C VAL A 408 -16.51 -2.24 -0.17
N HIS A 409 -15.94 -1.25 -0.87
CA HIS A 409 -14.91 -0.38 -0.30
C HIS A 409 -15.46 0.55 0.79
N ILE A 410 -16.67 1.08 0.64
CA ILE A 410 -17.33 1.85 1.71
C ILE A 410 -17.62 0.96 2.92
N LEU A 411 -18.10 -0.27 2.71
CA LEU A 411 -18.44 -1.18 3.81
C LEU A 411 -17.23 -1.52 4.67
N PHE A 412 -16.06 -1.76 4.05
CA PHE A 412 -14.83 -2.13 4.74
C PHE A 412 -14.02 -0.93 5.25
N LEU A 413 -14.35 0.29 4.85
CA LEU A 413 -13.67 1.50 5.34
C LEU A 413 -13.91 1.67 6.85
N ILE A 414 -12.84 1.96 7.58
CA ILE A 414 -12.88 2.08 9.04
C ILE A 414 -13.50 3.42 9.46
N GLY A 415 -14.45 3.33 10.42
CA GLY A 415 -15.13 4.48 11.03
C GLY A 415 -16.36 4.94 10.26
N PHE A 416 -17.47 5.11 10.99
CA PHE A 416 -18.75 5.56 10.41
C PHE A 416 -18.61 6.94 9.73
N ARG A 417 -17.91 7.87 10.39
CA ARG A 417 -17.65 9.21 9.86
C ARG A 417 -16.95 9.16 8.47
N ASN A 418 -15.91 8.35 8.35
CA ASN A 418 -15.15 8.24 7.10
C ASN A 418 -16.00 7.62 5.99
N ARG A 419 -16.82 6.62 6.29
CA ARG A 419 -17.77 6.03 5.32
C ARG A 419 -18.72 7.08 4.74
N VAL A 420 -19.32 7.90 5.60
CA VAL A 420 -20.24 8.96 5.17
C VAL A 420 -19.53 10.04 4.35
N LEU A 421 -18.37 10.50 4.81
CA LEU A 421 -17.62 11.54 4.12
C LEU A 421 -17.14 11.08 2.74
N VAL A 422 -16.54 9.88 2.66
CA VAL A 422 -16.09 9.32 1.38
C VAL A 422 -17.26 9.08 0.43
N PHE A 423 -18.39 8.59 0.93
CA PHE A 423 -19.59 8.43 0.11
C PHE A 423 -20.08 9.76 -0.48
N ILE A 424 -20.17 10.82 0.33
CA ILE A 424 -20.58 12.15 -0.13
C ILE A 424 -19.57 12.72 -1.15
N GLN A 425 -18.28 12.59 -0.88
CA GLN A 425 -17.24 13.05 -1.80
C GLN A 425 -17.26 12.30 -3.13
N TRP A 426 -17.46 10.98 -3.09
CA TRP A 426 -17.59 10.21 -4.32
C TRP A 426 -18.85 10.60 -5.11
N ALA A 427 -19.98 10.81 -4.45
CA ALA A 427 -21.21 11.27 -5.09
C ALA A 427 -21.01 12.67 -5.72
N TRP A 428 -20.38 13.59 -4.99
CA TRP A 428 -20.03 14.93 -5.49
C TRP A 428 -19.08 14.87 -6.68
N SER A 429 -17.96 14.17 -6.52
CA SER A 429 -16.97 13.98 -7.60
C SER A 429 -17.58 13.25 -8.81
N TYR A 430 -18.56 12.36 -8.59
CA TYR A 430 -19.27 11.69 -9.67
C TYR A 430 -20.13 12.66 -10.50
N ILE A 431 -20.63 13.74 -9.94
CA ILE A 431 -21.44 14.74 -10.65
C ILE A 431 -20.54 15.81 -11.28
N THR A 432 -19.59 16.34 -10.50
CA THR A 432 -18.83 17.57 -10.85
C THR A 432 -17.47 17.31 -11.48
N TYR A 433 -16.89 16.11 -11.35
CA TYR A 433 -15.47 15.80 -11.63
C TYR A 433 -14.47 16.54 -10.74
N GLU A 434 -14.93 17.37 -9.80
CA GLU A 434 -14.04 18.10 -8.91
C GLU A 434 -13.35 17.15 -7.91
N ARG A 435 -12.07 17.39 -7.68
CA ARG A 435 -11.24 16.70 -6.69
C ARG A 435 -10.68 17.72 -5.70
N GLY A 436 -11.14 17.65 -4.46
CA GLY A 436 -10.85 18.66 -3.45
C GLY A 436 -9.42 18.61 -2.86
N ALA A 437 -8.69 17.52 -3.03
CA ALA A 437 -7.40 17.30 -2.39
C ALA A 437 -6.19 17.65 -3.27
N ARG A 438 -6.34 18.57 -4.24
CA ARG A 438 -5.28 19.03 -5.16
C ARG A 438 -4.26 19.96 -4.49
N LEU A 439 -3.69 19.53 -3.38
CA LEU A 439 -2.72 20.31 -2.62
C LEU A 439 -1.31 19.76 -2.85
N ILE A 440 -0.39 20.65 -3.20
CA ILE A 440 1.04 20.38 -3.24
C ILE A 440 1.59 20.66 -1.85
N THR A 441 2.10 19.61 -1.19
CA THR A 441 2.69 19.71 0.15
C THR A 441 4.12 19.17 0.12
N GLY A 442 5.00 19.70 0.98
CA GLY A 442 6.41 19.33 1.00
C GLY A 442 7.29 20.21 0.09
N SER A 443 8.45 19.69 -0.32
CA SER A 443 9.40 20.47 -1.13
C SER A 443 8.92 20.60 -2.59
N THR A 444 9.23 21.72 -3.23
CA THR A 444 8.92 21.99 -4.65
C THR A 444 10.02 21.55 -5.60
N ASN A 445 11.03 20.80 -5.12
CA ASN A 445 12.16 20.37 -5.93
C ASN A 445 11.75 19.24 -6.90
N LEU A 446 11.43 19.61 -8.14
CA LEU A 446 11.40 18.70 -9.28
C LEU A 446 12.60 19.00 -10.19
N PRO A 447 13.10 17.99 -10.92
CA PRO A 447 14.07 18.24 -11.99
C PRO A 447 13.56 19.32 -12.95
N GLY A 448 14.40 20.33 -13.23
CA GLY A 448 14.04 21.44 -14.10
C GLY A 448 13.20 22.55 -13.46
N TRP A 449 12.81 22.45 -12.17
CA TRP A 449 12.01 23.50 -11.52
C TRP A 449 12.75 24.84 -11.43
N HIS A 450 14.06 24.82 -11.16
CA HIS A 450 14.89 26.02 -11.04
C HIS A 450 15.47 26.51 -12.36
N ASP A 451 15.33 25.73 -13.44
CA ASP A 451 15.89 26.03 -14.75
C ASP A 451 14.98 26.95 -15.59
N VAL A 452 13.73 27.18 -15.13
CA VAL A 452 12.77 28.03 -15.82
C VAL A 452 13.06 29.50 -15.48
N PRO A 453 13.31 30.39 -16.45
CA PRO A 453 13.56 31.80 -16.22
C PRO A 453 12.39 32.45 -15.45
N SER A 454 12.70 33.36 -14.51
CA SER A 454 11.65 34.14 -13.86
C SER A 454 11.03 35.09 -14.88
N ARG A 455 9.70 35.23 -14.87
CA ARG A 455 8.93 36.06 -15.81
C ARG A 455 9.19 37.58 -15.67
N ASN A 456 10.10 38.02 -14.78
CA ASN A 456 10.45 39.41 -14.55
C ASN A 456 11.86 39.73 -15.08
N PRO A 457 12.02 40.15 -16.35
CA PRO A 457 13.29 40.71 -16.83
C PRO A 457 13.54 42.15 -16.33
N GLY A 458 12.74 42.67 -15.35
CA GLY A 458 12.75 44.07 -14.97
C GLY A 458 13.15 44.43 -13.53
N VAL A 459 13.46 43.42 -12.67
CA VAL A 459 14.02 43.68 -11.33
C VAL A 459 15.34 42.90 -11.25
N GLY A 460 16.29 43.43 -11.96
CA GLY A 460 17.56 42.79 -11.98
C GLY A 460 18.67 43.72 -11.62
N GLU A 461 19.74 43.19 -11.19
CA GLU A 461 21.13 43.68 -11.21
C GLU A 461 21.47 45.03 -10.51
N GLY A 462 20.55 45.65 -9.75
CA GLY A 462 20.83 46.90 -9.06
C GLY A 462 21.08 46.83 -7.55
N GLU A 463 20.82 45.71 -6.87
CA GLU A 463 20.84 45.66 -5.38
C GLU A 463 21.89 44.78 -4.74
N GLN A 464 22.86 44.21 -5.45
CA GLN A 464 23.94 43.42 -4.84
C GLN A 464 25.25 44.20 -4.60
N GLU A 465 25.37 45.49 -4.98
CA GLU A 465 26.59 46.26 -4.74
C GLU A 465 26.56 47.23 -3.54
N ILE A 466 25.45 47.34 -2.81
CA ILE A 466 25.38 48.31 -1.67
C ILE A 466 25.64 47.70 -0.30
N SER A 467 25.81 46.37 -0.15
CA SER A 467 26.05 45.74 1.15
C SER A 467 27.52 45.54 1.54
N ALA A 468 28.49 45.92 0.72
CA ALA A 468 29.92 45.73 1.01
C ALA A 468 30.69 46.98 1.45
N ALA A 469 30.02 48.13 1.62
CA ALA A 469 30.70 49.42 1.89
C ALA A 469 30.41 50.04 3.25
N THR A 470 29.81 49.37 4.21
CA THR A 470 29.57 49.90 5.54
C THR A 470 30.04 48.99 6.66
N HIS A 471 31.32 48.66 6.69
CA HIS A 471 32.10 48.33 7.90
C HIS A 471 33.59 48.54 7.63
N LYS A 472 34.03 49.78 7.80
CA LYS A 472 35.37 50.13 8.21
C LYS A 472 35.26 51.06 9.39
#